data_6ae80249c50e0282a7fab491931a36d9
#
_entry.id   6ae80249c50e0282a7fab491931a36d9
#
_cell.length_a   1.000
_cell.length_b   1.000
_cell.length_c   1.000
_cell.angle_alpha   90.00
_cell.angle_beta   90.00
_cell.angle_gamma   90.00
#
_symmetry.space_group_name_H-M   'P 1'
#
loop_
_entity.id
_entity.type
_entity.pdbx_description
1 polymer ?
#
loop_
_entity_poly.entity_id
_entity_poly.type
_entity_poly.pdbx_seq_one_letter_code
_entity_poly.pdbx_strand_id
1 'polypeptide(L)'
;MLGKEDIVKILKNMELPLSEYWITSGAGLVIHGVKETTNDIDLGCTTNLVELFLKKGCKYTVEKDNSRIIQINDTIEILENWFVDEIVIIDGLPVGSLESIKKQKAQLGREKDIKDIKLIDDYIKNRS
;
A
#
# COMPACT_ATOMS: atom_id res chain seq x y z
N MET A 1 3.11 -7.29 -14.75
CA MET A 1 2.73 -7.49 -13.34
C MET A 1 3.97 -7.44 -12.46
N LEU A 2 3.81 -6.99 -11.23
CA LEU A 2 4.91 -6.75 -10.30
C LEU A 2 4.97 -7.85 -9.25
N GLY A 3 6.11 -8.51 -9.13
CA GLY A 3 6.39 -9.41 -8.02
C GLY A 3 7.04 -8.68 -6.86
N LYS A 4 7.32 -9.41 -5.78
CA LYS A 4 7.93 -8.83 -4.56
C LYS A 4 9.23 -8.09 -4.87
N GLU A 5 10.13 -8.72 -5.64
CA GLU A 5 11.43 -8.12 -5.97
C GLU A 5 11.28 -6.82 -6.75
N ASP A 6 10.31 -6.77 -7.66
CA ASP A 6 10.04 -5.56 -8.45
C ASP A 6 9.59 -4.42 -7.56
N ILE A 7 8.67 -4.69 -6.63
CA ILE A 7 8.13 -3.68 -5.71
C ILE A 7 9.25 -3.15 -4.81
N VAL A 8 10.05 -4.04 -4.23
CA VAL A 8 11.15 -3.67 -3.34
C VAL A 8 12.13 -2.77 -4.08
N LYS A 9 12.52 -3.17 -5.31
CA LYS A 9 13.47 -2.40 -6.11
C LYS A 9 12.93 -1.02 -6.47
N ILE A 10 11.67 -0.94 -6.91
CA ILE A 10 11.05 0.33 -7.29
C ILE A 10 11.02 1.28 -6.09
N LEU A 11 10.56 0.82 -4.93
CA LEU A 11 10.42 1.68 -3.77
C LEU A 11 11.76 2.10 -3.18
N LYS A 12 12.76 1.22 -3.18
CA LYS A 12 14.09 1.60 -2.72
C LYS A 12 14.74 2.62 -3.63
N ASN A 13 14.51 2.51 -4.94
CA ASN A 13 15.05 3.48 -5.90
C ASN A 13 14.40 4.86 -5.77
N MET A 14 13.18 4.95 -5.25
CA MET A 14 12.50 6.23 -5.04
C MET A 14 13.06 7.00 -3.84
N GLU A 15 13.74 6.32 -2.93
CA GLU A 15 14.36 6.93 -1.74
C GLU A 15 13.37 7.78 -0.91
N LEU A 16 12.12 7.30 -0.79
CA LEU A 16 11.11 7.99 0.02
C LEU A 16 11.44 7.88 1.51
N PRO A 17 11.10 8.90 2.32
CA PRO A 17 11.27 8.82 3.77
C PRO A 17 10.44 7.65 4.34
N LEU A 18 11.10 6.70 4.97
CA LEU A 18 10.47 5.47 5.47
C LEU A 18 9.45 5.72 6.57
N SER A 19 9.52 6.87 7.24
CA SER A 19 8.57 7.26 8.29
C SER A 19 7.29 7.91 7.74
N GLU A 20 7.24 8.19 6.44
CA GLU A 20 6.17 8.98 5.85
C GLU A 20 5.23 8.19 4.95
N TYR A 21 5.46 6.89 4.79
CA TYR A 21 4.58 6.04 3.99
C TYR A 21 4.55 4.60 4.51
N TRP A 22 3.59 3.83 4.01
CA TRP A 22 3.49 2.38 4.26
C TRP A 22 2.86 1.71 3.04
N ILE A 23 3.33 0.51 2.73
CA ILE A 23 2.80 -0.29 1.61
C ILE A 23 1.53 -0.98 2.10
N THR A 24 0.48 -0.93 1.31
CA THR A 24 -0.80 -1.54 1.67
C THR A 24 -1.47 -2.14 0.44
N SER A 25 -2.70 -2.65 0.60
CA SER A 25 -3.50 -3.22 -0.48
C SER A 25 -2.78 -4.36 -1.20
N GLY A 26 -2.94 -4.48 -2.53
CA GLY A 26 -2.38 -5.59 -3.30
C GLY A 26 -0.86 -5.70 -3.21
N ALA A 27 -0.16 -4.57 -3.28
CA ALA A 27 1.30 -4.57 -3.16
C ALA A 27 1.74 -5.04 -1.77
N GLY A 28 1.01 -4.64 -0.72
CA GLY A 28 1.27 -5.14 0.63
C GLY A 28 1.12 -6.65 0.72
N LEU A 29 0.10 -7.21 0.08
CA LEU A 29 -0.11 -8.66 0.06
C LEU A 29 1.01 -9.39 -0.69
N VAL A 30 1.54 -8.80 -1.75
CA VAL A 30 2.68 -9.38 -2.48
C VAL A 30 3.92 -9.39 -1.59
N ILE A 31 4.19 -8.29 -0.89
CA ILE A 31 5.34 -8.20 0.02
C ILE A 31 5.24 -9.24 1.14
N HIS A 32 4.05 -9.46 1.67
CA HIS A 32 3.82 -10.49 2.70
C HIS A 32 3.89 -11.92 2.16
N GLY A 33 3.82 -12.12 0.86
CA GLY A 33 3.82 -13.45 0.26
C GLY A 33 2.45 -14.08 0.11
N VAL A 34 1.38 -13.32 0.32
CA VAL A 34 -0.01 -13.80 0.15
C VAL A 34 -0.37 -13.90 -1.32
N LYS A 35 0.12 -12.97 -2.13
CA LYS A 35 -0.08 -12.96 -3.59
C LYS A 35 1.27 -12.99 -4.28
N GLU A 36 1.32 -13.54 -5.48
CA GLU A 36 2.56 -13.58 -6.27
C GLU A 36 2.84 -12.26 -6.97
N THR A 37 1.80 -11.60 -7.50
CA THR A 37 1.95 -10.38 -8.29
C THR A 37 0.79 -9.42 -8.08
N THR A 38 1.03 -8.16 -8.45
CA THR A 38 0.02 -7.12 -8.50
C THR A 38 0.28 -6.20 -9.69
N ASN A 39 -0.72 -5.43 -10.11
CA ASN A 39 -0.56 -4.49 -11.24
C ASN A 39 -0.06 -3.12 -10.79
N ASP A 40 -0.33 -2.73 -9.56
CA ASP A 40 -0.07 -1.38 -9.06
C ASP A 40 0.43 -1.41 -7.62
N ILE A 41 0.99 -0.28 -7.21
CA ILE A 41 1.50 -0.07 -5.86
C ILE A 41 0.71 1.07 -5.24
N ASP A 42 -0.06 0.76 -4.19
CA ASP A 42 -0.78 1.76 -3.42
C ASP A 42 -0.08 1.96 -2.08
N LEU A 43 0.28 3.21 -1.79
CA LEU A 43 0.94 3.58 -0.55
C LEU A 43 0.03 4.48 0.26
N GLY A 44 -0.21 4.13 1.51
CA GLY A 44 -0.73 5.09 2.47
C GLY A 44 0.41 6.04 2.83
N CYS A 45 0.11 7.29 3.11
CA CYS A 45 1.16 8.26 3.40
C CYS A 45 0.68 9.39 4.30
N THR A 46 1.65 10.13 4.83
CA THR A 46 1.39 11.31 5.65
C THR A 46 1.11 12.53 4.77
N THR A 47 0.53 13.57 5.38
CA THR A 47 0.38 14.87 4.74
C THR A 47 1.73 15.43 4.29
N ASN A 48 2.79 15.21 5.06
CA ASN A 48 4.13 15.69 4.71
C ASN A 48 4.61 15.14 3.37
N LEU A 49 4.36 13.86 3.09
CA LEU A 49 4.76 13.25 1.83
C LEU A 49 3.96 13.83 0.67
N VAL A 50 2.65 14.03 0.85
CA VAL A 50 1.80 14.67 -0.15
C VAL A 50 2.36 16.05 -0.50
N GLU A 51 2.66 16.87 0.52
CA GLU A 51 3.19 18.22 0.30
C GLU A 51 4.52 18.20 -0.47
N LEU A 52 5.37 17.21 -0.21
CA LEU A 52 6.63 17.06 -0.93
C LEU A 52 6.39 16.85 -2.43
N PHE A 53 5.45 16.00 -2.80
CA PHE A 53 5.14 15.74 -4.20
C PHE A 53 4.44 16.93 -4.87
N LEU A 54 3.61 17.68 -4.13
CA LEU A 54 2.99 18.90 -4.65
C LEU A 54 4.03 19.95 -4.98
N LYS A 55 5.07 20.08 -4.16
CA LYS A 55 6.19 20.99 -4.44
C LYS A 55 6.95 20.61 -5.70
N LYS A 56 6.94 19.32 -6.06
CA LYS A 56 7.56 18.84 -7.30
C LYS A 56 6.66 19.03 -8.53
N GLY A 57 5.48 19.58 -8.34
CA GLY A 57 4.55 19.86 -9.45
C GLY A 57 3.55 18.75 -9.73
N CYS A 58 3.43 17.75 -8.87
CA CYS A 58 2.44 16.70 -9.05
C CYS A 58 1.03 17.23 -8.81
N LYS A 59 0.08 16.72 -9.56
CA LYS A 59 -1.34 17.05 -9.39
C LYS A 59 -1.98 16.06 -8.44
N TYR A 60 -3.10 16.46 -7.84
CA TYR A 60 -3.83 15.60 -6.90
C TYR A 60 -5.33 15.63 -7.18
N THR A 61 -6.02 14.59 -6.70
CA THR A 61 -7.47 14.55 -6.61
C THR A 61 -7.85 14.50 -5.13
N VAL A 62 -9.11 14.81 -4.82
CA VAL A 62 -9.60 14.87 -3.43
C VAL A 62 -10.73 13.87 -3.25
N GLU A 63 -10.63 13.05 -2.20
CA GLU A 63 -11.67 12.12 -1.81
C GLU A 63 -12.74 12.80 -0.94
N LYS A 64 -13.81 12.07 -0.62
CA LYS A 64 -14.95 12.60 0.16
C LYS A 64 -14.55 13.11 1.54
N ASP A 65 -13.51 12.52 2.13
CA ASP A 65 -12.99 12.91 3.45
C ASP A 65 -11.94 14.01 3.40
N ASN A 66 -11.80 14.66 2.24
CA ASN A 66 -10.81 15.71 1.95
C ASN A 66 -9.36 15.21 1.88
N SER A 67 -9.11 13.91 1.97
CA SER A 67 -7.77 13.37 1.76
C SER A 67 -7.38 13.48 0.30
N ARG A 68 -6.09 13.64 0.04
CA ARG A 68 -5.57 13.83 -1.30
C ARG A 68 -4.93 12.56 -1.82
N ILE A 69 -5.09 12.34 -3.11
CA ILE A 69 -4.51 11.19 -3.82
C ILE A 69 -3.63 11.71 -4.93
N ILE A 70 -2.41 11.23 -5.01
CA ILE A 70 -1.47 11.59 -6.08
C ILE A 70 -1.12 10.32 -6.86
N GLN A 71 -1.41 10.33 -8.16
CA GLN A 71 -0.93 9.31 -9.09
C GLN A 71 0.47 9.72 -9.53
N ILE A 72 1.49 9.12 -8.93
CA ILE A 72 2.88 9.49 -9.19
C ILE A 72 3.29 9.12 -10.62
N ASN A 73 2.90 7.92 -11.03
CA ASN A 73 3.12 7.41 -12.38
C ASN A 73 2.06 6.34 -12.66
N ASP A 74 2.19 5.61 -13.77
CA ASP A 74 1.20 4.60 -14.15
C ASP A 74 1.08 3.45 -13.15
N THR A 75 2.05 3.29 -12.27
CA THR A 75 2.15 2.16 -11.35
C THR A 75 1.87 2.54 -9.89
N ILE A 76 2.29 3.73 -9.46
CA ILE A 76 2.32 4.11 -8.04
C ILE A 76 1.34 5.23 -7.73
N GLU A 77 0.53 5.02 -6.70
CA GLU A 77 -0.41 5.99 -6.17
C GLU A 77 -0.17 6.15 -4.68
N ILE A 78 -0.17 7.40 -4.18
CA ILE A 78 -0.11 7.67 -2.75
C ILE A 78 -1.45 8.24 -2.28
N LEU A 79 -1.90 7.75 -1.11
CA LEU A 79 -3.20 8.09 -0.54
C LEU A 79 -2.99 8.70 0.85
N GLU A 80 -3.28 9.99 0.96
CA GLU A 80 -3.07 10.74 2.19
C GLU A 80 -3.89 10.19 3.36
N ASN A 81 -3.21 9.90 4.48
CA ASN A 81 -3.83 9.46 5.72
C ASN A 81 -4.68 8.17 5.62
N TRP A 82 -4.39 7.32 4.65
CA TRP A 82 -5.01 6.01 4.57
C TRP A 82 -4.28 5.06 5.52
N PHE A 83 -4.59 5.21 6.81
CA PHE A 83 -3.84 4.56 7.88
C PHE A 83 -4.07 3.05 7.98
N VAL A 84 -3.03 2.37 8.45
CA VAL A 84 -3.10 1.00 8.92
C VAL A 84 -2.92 1.02 10.44
N ASP A 85 -3.48 0.03 11.14
CA ASP A 85 -3.36 -0.04 12.59
C ASP A 85 -1.94 -0.41 13.04
N GLU A 86 -1.25 -1.19 12.22
CA GLU A 86 0.10 -1.65 12.55
C GLU A 86 0.97 -1.70 11.29
N ILE A 87 2.20 -1.24 11.45
CA ILE A 87 3.21 -1.30 10.39
C ILE A 87 4.29 -2.30 10.80
N VAL A 88 4.64 -3.20 9.88
CA VAL A 88 5.76 -4.13 10.06
C VAL A 88 6.83 -3.81 9.02
N ILE A 89 8.07 -4.18 9.30
CA ILE A 89 9.18 -3.96 8.39
C ILE A 89 9.51 -5.26 7.67
N ILE A 90 9.45 -5.24 6.35
CA ILE A 90 9.79 -6.39 5.51
C ILE A 90 10.77 -5.91 4.45
N ASP A 91 11.93 -6.55 4.37
CA ASP A 91 13.02 -6.17 3.45
C ASP A 91 13.40 -4.69 3.54
N GLY A 92 13.31 -4.14 4.77
CA GLY A 92 13.65 -2.74 5.03
C GLY A 92 12.57 -1.74 4.66
N LEU A 93 11.38 -2.20 4.28
CA LEU A 93 10.27 -1.33 3.86
C LEU A 93 9.11 -1.39 4.86
N PRO A 94 8.43 -0.25 5.10
CA PRO A 94 7.26 -0.23 5.97
C PRO A 94 6.03 -0.78 5.24
N VAL A 95 5.38 -1.77 5.83
CA VAL A 95 4.24 -2.46 5.22
C VAL A 95 3.14 -2.58 6.28
N GLY A 96 1.89 -2.36 5.90
CA GLY A 96 0.77 -2.66 6.80
C GLY A 96 0.80 -4.13 7.19
N SER A 97 0.51 -4.44 8.46
CA SER A 97 0.38 -5.84 8.89
C SER A 97 -0.75 -6.51 8.11
N LEU A 98 -0.73 -7.83 8.01
CA LEU A 98 -1.81 -8.56 7.32
C LEU A 98 -3.17 -8.27 7.92
N GLU A 99 -3.26 -8.16 9.25
CA GLU A 99 -4.50 -7.83 9.94
C GLU A 99 -4.99 -6.43 9.57
N SER A 100 -4.06 -5.46 9.49
CA SER A 100 -4.39 -4.09 9.10
C SER A 100 -4.91 -4.01 7.66
N ILE A 101 -4.24 -4.71 6.75
CA ILE A 101 -4.66 -4.74 5.34
C ILE A 101 -6.03 -5.42 5.22
N LYS A 102 -6.23 -6.53 5.93
CA LYS A 102 -7.52 -7.21 5.95
C LYS A 102 -8.64 -6.27 6.42
N LYS A 103 -8.38 -5.51 7.48
CA LYS A 103 -9.36 -4.54 8.01
C LYS A 103 -9.69 -3.46 6.98
N GLN A 104 -8.70 -2.91 6.29
CA GLN A 104 -8.95 -1.93 5.23
C GLN A 104 -9.81 -2.51 4.12
N LYS A 105 -9.52 -3.75 3.70
CA LYS A 105 -10.29 -4.42 2.65
C LYS A 105 -11.72 -4.71 3.09
N ALA A 106 -11.93 -5.07 4.35
CA ALA A 106 -13.27 -5.27 4.89
C ALA A 106 -14.09 -3.98 4.87
N GLN A 107 -13.47 -2.84 5.14
CA GLN A 107 -14.12 -1.54 5.08
C GLN A 107 -14.51 -1.15 3.66
N LEU A 108 -13.69 -1.48 2.66
CA LEU A 108 -14.00 -1.23 1.25
C LEU A 108 -15.09 -2.16 0.72
N GLY A 109 -15.09 -3.42 1.15
CA GLY A 109 -16.15 -4.38 0.89
C GLY A 109 -16.42 -4.74 -0.56
N ARG A 110 -15.50 -4.46 -1.48
CA ARG A 110 -15.66 -4.79 -2.90
C ARG A 110 -15.45 -6.29 -3.12
N GLU A 111 -15.94 -6.81 -4.24
CA GLU A 111 -15.80 -8.23 -4.57
C GLU A 111 -14.33 -8.67 -4.54
N LYS A 112 -13.45 -7.88 -5.13
CA LYS A 112 -12.01 -8.17 -5.12
C LYS A 112 -11.41 -8.14 -3.70
N ASP A 113 -11.97 -7.30 -2.82
CA ASP A 113 -11.52 -7.22 -1.43
C ASP A 113 -11.93 -8.45 -0.64
N ILE A 114 -13.13 -8.97 -0.89
CA ILE A 114 -13.61 -10.20 -0.26
C ILE A 114 -12.73 -11.38 -0.66
N LYS A 115 -12.35 -11.47 -1.93
CA LYS A 115 -11.43 -12.50 -2.42
C LYS A 115 -10.06 -12.39 -1.76
N ASP A 116 -9.55 -11.18 -1.62
CA ASP A 116 -8.26 -10.94 -0.99
C ASP A 116 -8.28 -11.29 0.50
N ILE A 117 -9.38 -10.99 1.20
CA ILE A 117 -9.56 -11.38 2.60
C ILE A 117 -9.47 -12.89 2.75
N LYS A 118 -10.10 -13.63 1.85
CA LYS A 118 -10.03 -15.09 1.87
C LYS A 118 -8.59 -15.57 1.68
N LEU A 119 -7.86 -14.97 0.76
CA LEU A 119 -6.45 -15.30 0.54
C LEU A 119 -5.61 -15.04 1.81
N ILE A 120 -5.86 -13.95 2.49
CA ILE A 120 -5.19 -13.61 3.74
C ILE A 120 -5.49 -14.66 4.81
N ASP A 121 -6.76 -15.01 4.98
CA ASP A 121 -7.17 -15.99 5.98
C ASP A 121 -6.57 -17.37 5.70
N ASP A 122 -6.56 -17.79 4.44
CA ASP A 122 -5.96 -19.07 4.04
C ASP A 122 -4.45 -19.06 4.29
N TYR A 123 -3.79 -17.95 3.99
CA TYR A 123 -2.36 -17.79 4.22
C TYR A 123 -2.00 -17.90 5.70
N ILE A 124 -2.74 -17.20 6.54
CA ILE A 124 -2.51 -17.23 8.00
C ILE A 124 -2.77 -18.64 8.54
N LYS A 125 -3.85 -19.27 8.11
CA LYS A 125 -4.21 -20.63 8.53
C LYS A 125 -3.13 -21.63 8.16
N ASN A 126 -2.57 -21.54 6.97
CA ASN A 126 -1.57 -22.50 6.48
C ASN A 126 -0.20 -22.30 7.12
N ARG A 127 0.03 -21.19 7.80
CA ARG A 127 1.31 -20.90 8.47
C ARG A 127 1.27 -21.14 9.99
N SER A 128 0.11 -21.38 10.54
CA SER A 128 -0.02 -21.60 12.00
C SER A 128 0.09 -23.07 12.38
#